data_862b5868ad61a8bae6dfd0f46ee01f24
#
_entry.id   862b5868ad61a8bae6dfd0f46ee01f24
#
_cell.length_a   1.000
_cell.length_b   1.000
_cell.length_c   1.000
_cell.angle_alpha   90.00
_cell.angle_beta   90.00
_cell.angle_gamma   90.00
#
_symmetry.space_group_name_H-M   'P 1'
#
loop_
_entity.id
_entity.type
_entity.pdbx_description
1 polymer ?
#
loop_
_entity_poly.entity_id
_entity_poly.type
_entity_poly.pdbx_seq_one_letter_code
_entity_poly.pdbx_strand_id
1 'polypeptide(L)'
;MARNSDDTVILRPRRARRPGAGPGVLAAVALLVLSGAGGAGVWLWKQPAPSLAMAPIPTAPAPIPAEPIPVVTEAAMRAQSPAVRTVMRFAANPAVVVIDFPTLTEQGRMLNRMAAWAEKGGVPHDRLLRDAELDAAIQASGTTADTYYYGHDYRGSDAVQFFALADRDGVALRPEEQELRRLVQRAQAEPYGLGALITVVRAEAANDVTPQARGTILHHELSHGEYFTNPAYAAFVDAVWRGVLTPDERAAFRTYLAGEGYDTALEDLMRNEMQAYLMHTPDPQFFDPAKLGIPVGRLAQIRAGFLAGMPPGWLRDAAAVPAGAGPVPGPAHAVRPRRRQRPAGRVSRTATVAVTVPPRRRRSSMAACRPDR
;
A
#
# COMPACT_ATOMS: atom_id res chain seq x y z
N MET A 1 7.90 31.11 56.75
CA MET A 1 6.45 31.35 56.76
C MET A 1 5.99 31.25 55.30
N ALA A 2 5.61 30.12 54.82
CA ALA A 2 4.36 29.37 54.93
C ALA A 2 3.17 30.15 54.34
N ARG A 3 2.69 29.74 53.18
CA ARG A 3 1.45 29.03 53.01
C ARG A 3 1.21 28.63 51.53
N ASN A 4 1.06 27.37 51.35
CA ASN A 4 0.36 26.67 50.29
C ASN A 4 -1.09 27.10 50.17
N SER A 5 -1.63 27.01 48.98
CA SER A 5 -2.99 26.51 48.74
C SER A 5 -3.13 26.05 47.29
N ASP A 6 -2.99 24.76 47.11
CA ASP A 6 -3.57 24.00 45.98
C ASP A 6 -5.06 23.83 46.28
N ASP A 7 -5.90 24.30 45.41
CA ASP A 7 -7.30 23.88 45.32
C ASP A 7 -7.64 23.51 43.89
N THR A 8 -7.45 22.21 43.61
CA THR A 8 -7.92 21.59 42.37
C THR A 8 -9.40 21.25 42.53
N VAL A 9 -10.26 22.04 41.92
CA VAL A 9 -11.71 21.78 41.86
C VAL A 9 -11.98 20.76 40.76
N ILE A 10 -12.30 19.53 41.18
CA ILE A 10 -12.78 18.48 40.30
C ILE A 10 -14.28 18.67 40.06
N LEU A 11 -14.67 19.15 38.89
CA LEU A 11 -16.06 19.21 38.45
C LEU A 11 -16.51 17.84 37.92
N ARG A 12 -17.33 17.15 38.71
CA ARG A 12 -18.04 15.95 38.25
C ARG A 12 -19.23 16.32 37.36
N PRO A 13 -19.47 15.72 36.22
CA PRO A 13 -20.65 15.97 35.41
C PRO A 13 -21.89 15.33 36.04
N ARG A 14 -22.98 16.13 36.14
CA ARG A 14 -24.31 15.75 36.62
C ARG A 14 -24.93 14.75 35.66
N ARG A 15 -25.36 13.59 36.17
CA ARG A 15 -26.24 12.63 35.46
C ARG A 15 -27.57 13.32 35.11
N ALA A 16 -27.88 13.35 33.81
CA ALA A 16 -29.18 13.69 33.29
C ALA A 16 -30.19 12.57 33.61
N ARG A 17 -31.32 12.91 34.19
CA ARG A 17 -32.47 12.03 34.46
C ARG A 17 -33.14 11.67 33.12
N ARG A 18 -33.40 10.39 32.90
CA ARG A 18 -34.30 9.90 31.87
C ARG A 18 -35.77 10.22 32.25
N PRO A 19 -36.60 10.70 31.31
CA PRO A 19 -38.04 10.72 31.52
C PRO A 19 -38.66 9.32 31.33
N GLY A 20 -39.59 9.01 32.19
CA GLY A 20 -40.27 7.71 32.24
C GLY A 20 -41.20 7.49 31.07
N ALA A 21 -41.41 6.24 30.77
CA ALA A 21 -42.43 5.74 29.86
C ALA A 21 -43.81 5.88 30.46
N GLY A 22 -44.74 6.47 29.71
CA GLY A 22 -46.18 6.41 29.97
C GLY A 22 -46.85 5.42 29.01
N PRO A 23 -47.95 4.77 29.42
CA PRO A 23 -48.51 3.61 28.73
C PRO A 23 -49.58 3.94 27.70
N GLY A 24 -49.59 3.14 26.66
CA GLY A 24 -50.81 2.60 26.04
C GLY A 24 -51.58 3.45 25.08
N VAL A 25 -51.71 2.97 23.85
CA VAL A 25 -53.04 2.86 23.18
C VAL A 25 -52.94 1.65 22.24
N LEU A 26 -53.74 0.61 22.60
CA LEU A 26 -54.14 -0.47 21.75
C LEU A 26 -55.26 0.04 20.80
N ALA A 27 -55.02 -0.02 19.50
CA ALA A 27 -56.10 0.14 18.52
C ALA A 27 -56.39 -1.24 17.93
N ALA A 28 -57.57 -1.75 18.33
CA ALA A 28 -58.23 -2.93 17.75
C ALA A 28 -58.77 -2.59 16.38
N VAL A 29 -58.46 -3.40 15.36
CA VAL A 29 -59.14 -3.37 14.06
C VAL A 29 -60.18 -4.50 14.05
N ALA A 30 -61.46 -4.10 13.98
CA ALA A 30 -62.57 -4.97 13.93
C ALA A 30 -62.74 -5.65 12.55
N LEU A 31 -62.94 -6.95 12.56
CA LEU A 31 -63.38 -7.75 11.41
C LEU A 31 -64.91 -7.53 11.22
N LEU A 32 -65.26 -7.05 10.04
CA LEU A 32 -66.70 -7.06 9.60
C LEU A 32 -66.87 -8.22 8.63
N VAL A 33 -67.60 -9.25 9.11
CA VAL A 33 -68.16 -10.33 8.29
C VAL A 33 -69.54 -9.88 7.83
N LEU A 34 -69.78 -9.79 6.53
CA LEU A 34 -71.06 -9.67 5.93
C LEU A 34 -71.39 -10.91 5.10
N SER A 35 -72.28 -11.73 5.64
CA SER A 35 -72.96 -12.81 4.96
C SER A 35 -74.08 -12.24 4.08
N GLY A 36 -74.17 -12.59 2.83
CA GLY A 36 -75.30 -12.30 1.95
C GLY A 36 -75.43 -13.39 0.89
N ALA A 37 -76.49 -14.17 1.03
CA ALA A 37 -76.92 -15.25 0.15
C ALA A 37 -77.49 -14.74 -1.17
N GLY A 38 -77.36 -15.48 -2.25
CA GLY A 38 -78.13 -15.29 -3.48
C GLY A 38 -77.50 -16.01 -4.66
N GLY A 39 -78.07 -17.17 -5.01
CA GLY A 39 -77.60 -18.02 -6.07
C GLY A 39 -77.92 -17.54 -7.47
N ALA A 40 -77.20 -18.02 -8.41
CA ALA A 40 -77.59 -18.50 -9.73
C ALA A 40 -76.34 -18.95 -10.49
N GLY A 41 -76.33 -20.18 -10.92
CA GLY A 41 -75.25 -20.80 -11.60
C GLY A 41 -74.94 -20.23 -12.98
N VAL A 42 -73.65 -20.00 -13.23
CA VAL A 42 -73.19 -19.97 -14.60
C VAL A 42 -71.88 -20.82 -14.59
N TRP A 43 -72.03 -21.98 -15.22
CA TRP A 43 -70.87 -22.82 -15.56
C TRP A 43 -70.06 -22.15 -16.68
N LEU A 44 -69.17 -21.34 -16.32
CA LEU A 44 -68.11 -20.85 -17.24
C LEU A 44 -66.96 -21.85 -17.21
N TRP A 45 -66.78 -22.56 -18.30
CA TRP A 45 -65.62 -23.40 -18.58
C TRP A 45 -64.42 -22.57 -18.37
N LYS A 46 -63.59 -22.92 -17.35
CA LYS A 46 -62.20 -22.43 -17.23
C LYS A 46 -61.40 -23.02 -18.35
N GLN A 47 -61.24 -22.29 -19.41
CA GLN A 47 -60.14 -22.54 -20.36
C GLN A 47 -58.83 -22.29 -19.62
N PRO A 48 -57.85 -23.23 -19.61
CA PRO A 48 -56.54 -22.93 -19.10
C PRO A 48 -55.95 -21.78 -19.93
N ALA A 49 -55.56 -20.69 -19.26
CA ALA A 49 -54.86 -19.60 -19.92
C ALA A 49 -53.63 -20.15 -20.67
N PRO A 50 -53.38 -19.72 -21.93
CA PRO A 50 -52.18 -20.13 -22.65
C PRO A 50 -50.98 -19.77 -21.78
N SER A 51 -50.18 -20.78 -21.41
CA SER A 51 -48.93 -20.61 -20.77
C SER A 51 -48.03 -19.79 -21.74
N LEU A 52 -47.88 -18.50 -21.47
CA LEU A 52 -46.86 -17.70 -22.12
C LEU A 52 -45.50 -18.31 -21.71
N ALA A 53 -44.96 -19.16 -22.56
CA ALA A 53 -43.60 -19.60 -22.41
C ALA A 53 -42.72 -18.30 -22.38
N MET A 54 -42.25 -17.95 -21.19
CA MET A 54 -41.27 -16.88 -21.06
C MET A 54 -40.08 -17.26 -21.94
N ALA A 55 -39.79 -16.43 -22.94
CA ALA A 55 -38.55 -16.56 -23.70
C ALA A 55 -37.40 -16.56 -22.69
N PRO A 56 -36.39 -17.44 -22.86
CA PRO A 56 -35.23 -17.43 -21.98
C PRO A 56 -34.64 -16.02 -21.96
N ILE A 57 -34.58 -15.43 -20.77
CA ILE A 57 -33.87 -14.17 -20.58
C ILE A 57 -32.43 -14.37 -21.09
N PRO A 58 -31.96 -13.56 -22.05
CA PRO A 58 -30.59 -13.70 -22.53
C PRO A 58 -29.69 -13.61 -21.31
N THR A 59 -29.01 -14.71 -21.02
CA THR A 59 -27.98 -14.73 -19.96
C THR A 59 -26.96 -13.67 -20.34
N ALA A 60 -26.80 -12.65 -19.50
CA ALA A 60 -25.73 -11.67 -19.72
C ALA A 60 -24.43 -12.43 -19.93
N PRO A 61 -23.60 -12.03 -20.93
CA PRO A 61 -22.32 -12.69 -21.15
C PRO A 61 -21.55 -12.70 -19.84
N ALA A 62 -20.99 -13.87 -19.49
CA ALA A 62 -20.17 -13.98 -18.29
C ALA A 62 -19.11 -12.86 -18.32
N PRO A 63 -18.88 -12.16 -17.19
CA PRO A 63 -17.86 -11.11 -17.14
C PRO A 63 -16.53 -11.73 -17.57
N ILE A 64 -15.86 -11.07 -18.52
CA ILE A 64 -14.52 -11.47 -18.98
C ILE A 64 -13.64 -11.49 -17.73
N PRO A 65 -13.00 -12.61 -17.38
CA PRO A 65 -12.10 -12.66 -16.24
C PRO A 65 -11.06 -11.54 -16.38
N ALA A 66 -10.91 -10.72 -15.35
CA ALA A 66 -9.86 -9.72 -15.34
C ALA A 66 -8.51 -10.44 -15.47
N GLU A 67 -7.61 -9.94 -16.34
CA GLU A 67 -6.24 -10.43 -16.47
C GLU A 67 -5.59 -10.52 -15.08
N PRO A 68 -4.90 -11.62 -14.73
CA PRO A 68 -4.22 -11.75 -13.44
C PRO A 68 -3.21 -10.62 -13.21
N ILE A 69 -3.00 -10.22 -11.96
CA ILE A 69 -1.97 -9.23 -11.61
C ILE A 69 -0.61 -9.82 -12.01
N PRO A 70 0.18 -9.14 -12.87
CA PRO A 70 1.45 -9.68 -13.37
C PRO A 70 2.48 -9.83 -12.25
N VAL A 71 3.29 -10.90 -12.33
CA VAL A 71 4.38 -11.17 -11.40
C VAL A 71 5.68 -10.60 -11.97
N VAL A 72 6.35 -9.72 -11.23
CA VAL A 72 7.47 -8.89 -11.68
C VAL A 72 8.63 -8.96 -10.69
N THR A 73 9.86 -9.03 -11.17
CA THR A 73 11.06 -9.00 -10.30
C THR A 73 11.34 -7.59 -9.78
N GLU A 74 12.01 -7.47 -8.64
CA GLU A 74 12.44 -6.16 -8.10
C GLU A 74 13.28 -5.37 -9.12
N ALA A 75 14.20 -6.02 -9.82
CA ALA A 75 15.02 -5.38 -10.85
C ALA A 75 14.18 -4.77 -11.98
N ALA A 76 13.15 -5.49 -12.43
CA ALA A 76 12.22 -4.98 -13.43
C ALA A 76 11.35 -3.85 -12.89
N MET A 77 10.90 -3.92 -11.63
CA MET A 77 10.17 -2.83 -10.97
C MET A 77 11.02 -1.55 -10.84
N ARG A 78 12.30 -1.70 -10.46
CA ARG A 78 13.25 -0.56 -10.37
C ARG A 78 13.44 0.15 -11.71
N ALA A 79 13.45 -0.61 -12.80
CA ALA A 79 13.63 -0.08 -14.15
C ALA A 79 12.38 0.59 -14.73
N GLN A 80 11.21 0.47 -14.08
CA GLN A 80 9.98 1.07 -14.57
C GLN A 80 9.95 2.60 -14.35
N SER A 81 9.29 3.27 -15.28
CA SER A 81 8.94 4.70 -15.17
C SER A 81 7.50 4.88 -15.65
N PRO A 82 6.52 4.51 -14.82
CA PRO A 82 5.14 4.45 -15.26
C PRO A 82 4.57 5.82 -15.56
N ALA A 83 3.87 5.95 -16.71
CA ALA A 83 3.09 7.13 -17.05
C ALA A 83 1.68 7.08 -16.44
N VAL A 84 1.21 5.90 -16.10
CA VAL A 84 -0.06 5.61 -15.42
C VAL A 84 0.19 4.60 -14.30
N ARG A 85 -0.64 4.64 -13.27
CA ARG A 85 -0.55 3.70 -12.16
C ARG A 85 -0.57 2.26 -12.66
N THR A 86 0.38 1.44 -12.21
CA THR A 86 0.48 0.03 -12.52
C THR A 86 0.43 -0.81 -11.25
N VAL A 87 -0.08 -2.03 -11.37
CA VAL A 87 -0.20 -2.98 -10.25
C VAL A 87 0.51 -4.28 -10.63
N MET A 88 1.32 -4.80 -9.72
CA MET A 88 2.09 -6.01 -9.95
C MET A 88 2.27 -6.80 -8.65
N ARG A 89 2.66 -8.07 -8.77
CA ARG A 89 3.07 -8.90 -7.64
C ARG A 89 4.58 -9.05 -7.64
N PHE A 90 5.16 -9.06 -6.46
CA PHE A 90 6.60 -9.26 -6.32
C PHE A 90 6.97 -10.72 -6.59
N ALA A 91 7.92 -10.96 -7.53
CA ALA A 91 8.23 -12.30 -8.00
C ALA A 91 8.83 -13.22 -6.92
N ALA A 92 9.62 -12.68 -5.99
CA ALA A 92 10.19 -13.47 -4.91
C ALA A 92 9.18 -13.78 -3.80
N ASN A 93 8.08 -13.00 -3.72
CA ASN A 93 6.99 -13.19 -2.77
C ASN A 93 5.67 -12.69 -3.37
N PRO A 94 4.95 -13.51 -4.16
CA PRO A 94 3.75 -13.07 -4.89
C PRO A 94 2.53 -12.71 -4.02
N ALA A 95 2.59 -12.98 -2.70
CA ALA A 95 1.60 -12.47 -1.75
C ALA A 95 1.74 -10.95 -1.52
N VAL A 96 2.86 -10.35 -1.92
CA VAL A 96 3.10 -8.90 -1.89
C VAL A 96 2.63 -8.27 -3.20
N VAL A 97 1.65 -7.39 -3.10
CA VAL A 97 1.14 -6.56 -4.20
C VAL A 97 1.80 -5.20 -4.15
N VAL A 98 2.33 -4.75 -5.28
CA VAL A 98 3.01 -3.47 -5.44
C VAL A 98 2.18 -2.57 -6.34
N ILE A 99 1.88 -1.36 -5.89
CA ILE A 99 1.29 -0.31 -6.73
C ILE A 99 2.40 0.68 -7.08
N ASP A 100 2.67 0.85 -8.37
CA ASP A 100 3.64 1.80 -8.88
C ASP A 100 2.92 3.03 -9.44
N PHE A 101 3.16 4.18 -8.81
CA PHE A 101 2.46 5.43 -9.10
C PHE A 101 3.25 6.35 -10.02
N PRO A 102 2.59 7.08 -10.94
CA PRO A 102 3.24 8.08 -11.75
C PRO A 102 3.64 9.33 -10.95
N THR A 103 2.94 9.65 -9.85
CA THR A 103 3.17 10.84 -9.02
C THR A 103 2.88 10.58 -7.54
N LEU A 104 3.55 11.34 -6.66
CA LEU A 104 3.24 11.37 -5.23
C LEU A 104 1.81 11.86 -4.96
N THR A 105 1.30 12.78 -5.79
CA THR A 105 -0.08 13.27 -5.66
C THR A 105 -1.12 12.15 -5.80
N GLU A 106 -0.96 11.27 -6.81
CA GLU A 106 -1.88 10.13 -6.98
C GLU A 106 -1.74 9.14 -5.82
N GLN A 107 -0.51 8.85 -5.39
CA GLN A 107 -0.24 8.00 -4.25
C GLN A 107 -0.90 8.55 -2.98
N GLY A 108 -0.67 9.82 -2.66
CA GLY A 108 -1.23 10.47 -1.47
C GLY A 108 -2.76 10.50 -1.46
N ARG A 109 -3.41 10.77 -2.61
CA ARG A 109 -4.88 10.73 -2.71
C ARG A 109 -5.46 9.36 -2.39
N MET A 110 -4.74 8.29 -2.74
CA MET A 110 -5.19 6.92 -2.53
C MET A 110 -4.91 6.41 -1.12
N LEU A 111 -3.81 6.87 -0.48
CA LEU A 111 -3.25 6.17 0.68
C LEU A 111 -3.06 7.01 1.93
N ASN A 112 -3.02 8.36 1.86
CA ASN A 112 -2.74 9.19 3.04
C ASN A 112 -3.69 8.96 4.22
N ARG A 113 -4.98 8.66 3.97
CA ARG A 113 -5.93 8.35 5.05
C ARG A 113 -5.61 7.00 5.71
N MET A 114 -5.20 6.01 4.93
CA MET A 114 -4.77 4.71 5.44
C MET A 114 -3.48 4.87 6.24
N ALA A 115 -2.50 5.63 5.74
CA ALA A 115 -1.25 5.93 6.45
C ALA A 115 -1.50 6.65 7.79
N ALA A 116 -2.36 7.67 7.77
CA ALA A 116 -2.73 8.35 9.02
C ALA A 116 -3.31 7.38 10.04
N TRP A 117 -4.24 6.51 9.61
CA TRP A 117 -4.86 5.52 10.49
C TRP A 117 -3.90 4.42 10.97
N ALA A 118 -3.04 3.90 10.09
CA ALA A 118 -2.20 2.74 10.41
C ALA A 118 -0.94 3.11 11.22
N GLU A 119 -0.37 4.30 11.01
CA GLU A 119 1.03 4.56 11.38
C GLU A 119 1.28 5.87 12.10
N LYS A 120 0.47 6.93 11.84
CA LYS A 120 0.79 8.27 12.37
C LYS A 120 0.48 8.43 13.85
N GLY A 121 1.43 8.98 14.58
CA GLY A 121 1.23 9.41 15.96
C GLY A 121 0.25 10.60 16.06
N GLY A 122 -0.47 10.67 17.16
CA GLY A 122 -1.37 11.79 17.46
C GLY A 122 -2.71 11.77 16.72
N VAL A 123 -3.01 10.69 15.99
CA VAL A 123 -4.31 10.47 15.34
C VAL A 123 -5.00 9.21 15.89
N PRO A 124 -6.35 9.10 15.80
CA PRO A 124 -7.06 7.90 16.26
C PRO A 124 -6.77 6.71 15.36
N HIS A 125 -6.58 5.52 15.96
CA HIS A 125 -6.42 4.24 15.25
C HIS A 125 -7.68 3.35 15.33
N ASP A 126 -8.70 3.78 16.07
CA ASP A 126 -9.99 3.08 16.21
C ASP A 126 -11.04 3.52 15.20
N ARG A 127 -10.78 4.59 14.45
CA ARG A 127 -11.62 5.15 13.39
C ARG A 127 -10.77 5.81 12.30
N LEU A 128 -11.40 6.06 11.16
CA LEU A 128 -10.75 6.82 10.08
C LEU A 128 -10.98 8.33 10.24
N LEU A 129 -9.99 9.11 9.81
CA LEU A 129 -10.11 10.57 9.71
C LEU A 129 -11.05 10.94 8.55
N ARG A 130 -11.94 11.90 8.74
CA ARG A 130 -12.68 12.55 7.65
C ARG A 130 -11.75 13.48 6.87
N ASP A 131 -12.16 13.93 5.66
CA ASP A 131 -11.28 14.74 4.80
C ASP A 131 -10.68 15.94 5.52
N ALA A 132 -11.49 16.75 6.19
CA ALA A 132 -11.00 17.92 6.91
C ALA A 132 -10.06 17.57 8.07
N GLU A 133 -10.27 16.44 8.76
CA GLU A 133 -9.38 15.95 9.83
C GLU A 133 -8.06 15.46 9.24
N LEU A 134 -8.10 14.76 8.08
CA LEU A 134 -6.90 14.32 7.37
C LEU A 134 -6.06 15.51 6.90
N ASP A 135 -6.70 16.51 6.28
CA ASP A 135 -6.02 17.72 5.82
C ASP A 135 -5.37 18.47 7.00
N ALA A 136 -6.06 18.56 8.14
CA ALA A 136 -5.51 19.15 9.36
C ALA A 136 -4.32 18.34 9.92
N ALA A 137 -4.39 17.01 9.90
CA ALA A 137 -3.29 16.13 10.35
C ALA A 137 -2.05 16.27 9.46
N ILE A 138 -2.24 16.31 8.14
CA ILE A 138 -1.14 16.54 7.18
C ILE A 138 -0.51 17.92 7.42
N GLN A 139 -1.31 18.97 7.58
CA GLN A 139 -0.80 20.31 7.87
C GLN A 139 -0.05 20.36 9.21
N ALA A 140 -0.56 19.70 10.23
CA ALA A 140 0.07 19.66 11.56
C ALA A 140 1.41 18.92 11.56
N SER A 141 1.62 17.97 10.63
CA SER A 141 2.90 17.27 10.45
C SER A 141 3.98 18.13 9.78
N GLY A 142 3.63 19.31 9.27
CA GLY A 142 4.56 20.20 8.54
C GLY A 142 4.88 19.71 7.11
N THR A 143 4.15 18.70 6.60
CA THR A 143 4.30 18.15 5.25
C THR A 143 3.17 18.61 4.34
N THR A 144 3.20 18.20 3.07
CA THR A 144 2.10 18.35 2.11
C THR A 144 1.43 17.00 1.87
N ALA A 145 0.28 17.00 1.20
CA ALA A 145 -0.37 15.75 0.80
C ALA A 145 0.53 14.87 -0.08
N ASP A 146 1.45 15.47 -0.85
CA ASP A 146 2.37 14.76 -1.75
C ASP A 146 3.62 14.24 -1.02
N THR A 147 4.01 14.88 0.10
CA THR A 147 5.21 14.53 0.87
C THR A 147 4.91 13.96 2.23
N TYR A 148 3.65 13.59 2.49
CA TYR A 148 3.22 12.95 3.73
C TYR A 148 3.87 11.59 3.93
N TYR A 149 4.03 10.85 2.80
CA TYR A 149 4.83 9.62 2.67
C TYR A 149 5.39 9.47 1.26
N TYR A 150 6.59 8.90 1.14
CA TYR A 150 7.22 8.57 -0.15
C TYR A 150 6.93 7.14 -0.62
N GLY A 151 6.65 6.23 0.29
CA GLY A 151 6.22 4.87 0.07
C GLY A 151 5.14 4.51 1.09
N HIS A 152 4.52 3.38 0.96
CA HIS A 152 3.53 2.86 1.88
C HIS A 152 3.62 1.35 1.96
N ASP A 153 3.37 0.81 3.14
CA ASP A 153 3.32 -0.61 3.40
C ASP A 153 2.15 -0.97 4.34
N TYR A 154 1.39 -1.98 3.98
CA TYR A 154 0.27 -2.43 4.79
C TYR A 154 0.15 -3.95 4.74
N ARG A 155 -0.23 -4.56 5.85
CA ARG A 155 -0.75 -5.94 5.83
C ARG A 155 -2.01 -6.00 4.98
N GLY A 156 -2.20 -7.09 4.28
CA GLY A 156 -3.45 -7.30 3.55
C GLY A 156 -4.69 -7.25 4.46
N SER A 157 -4.56 -7.71 5.70
CA SER A 157 -5.61 -7.60 6.74
C SER A 157 -5.95 -6.16 7.09
N ASP A 158 -4.94 -5.29 7.18
CA ASP A 158 -5.14 -3.89 7.56
C ASP A 158 -5.83 -3.12 6.43
N ALA A 159 -5.48 -3.44 5.17
CA ALA A 159 -6.21 -2.90 4.02
C ALA A 159 -7.71 -3.29 4.03
N VAL A 160 -8.03 -4.53 4.43
CA VAL A 160 -9.42 -4.97 4.60
C VAL A 160 -10.10 -4.24 5.76
N GLN A 161 -9.41 -4.13 6.89
CA GLN A 161 -9.94 -3.46 8.09
C GLN A 161 -10.20 -1.97 7.81
N PHE A 162 -9.32 -1.30 7.07
CA PHE A 162 -9.53 0.09 6.66
C PHE A 162 -10.88 0.30 5.98
N PHE A 163 -11.24 -0.56 5.03
CA PHE A 163 -12.52 -0.45 4.34
C PHE A 163 -13.72 -0.84 5.22
N ALA A 164 -13.53 -1.80 6.13
CA ALA A 164 -14.57 -2.15 7.11
C ALA A 164 -14.85 -0.98 8.08
N LEU A 165 -13.80 -0.25 8.49
CA LEU A 165 -13.94 0.97 9.31
C LEU A 165 -14.64 2.09 8.54
N ALA A 166 -14.31 2.28 7.25
CA ALA A 166 -14.99 3.26 6.41
C ALA A 166 -16.48 3.00 6.33
N ASP A 167 -16.86 1.73 6.14
CA ASP A 167 -18.29 1.33 6.08
C ASP A 167 -18.97 1.47 7.43
N ARG A 168 -18.33 1.04 8.53
CA ARG A 168 -18.87 1.15 9.90
C ARG A 168 -19.17 2.60 10.27
N ASP A 169 -18.26 3.51 9.94
CA ASP A 169 -18.30 4.91 10.40
C ASP A 169 -18.94 5.85 9.35
N GLY A 170 -19.37 5.32 8.22
CA GLY A 170 -19.94 6.09 7.12
C GLY A 170 -18.98 7.13 6.56
N VAL A 171 -17.66 6.79 6.48
CA VAL A 171 -16.66 7.67 5.90
C VAL A 171 -16.74 7.62 4.38
N ALA A 172 -17.00 8.76 3.76
CA ALA A 172 -17.01 8.87 2.32
C ALA A 172 -15.58 8.67 1.76
N LEU A 173 -15.39 7.59 1.00
CA LEU A 173 -14.13 7.30 0.35
C LEU A 173 -13.97 8.13 -0.94
N ARG A 174 -12.76 8.64 -1.16
CA ARG A 174 -12.37 9.31 -2.41
C ARG A 174 -12.42 8.33 -3.59
N PRO A 175 -12.51 8.80 -4.83
CA PRO A 175 -12.50 7.91 -6.00
C PRO A 175 -11.29 6.98 -6.03
N GLU A 176 -10.10 7.47 -5.67
CA GLU A 176 -8.85 6.71 -5.60
C GLU A 176 -8.90 5.65 -4.48
N GLU A 177 -9.49 5.95 -3.33
CA GLU A 177 -9.71 4.99 -2.23
C GLU A 177 -10.73 3.90 -2.63
N GLN A 178 -11.75 4.25 -3.43
CA GLN A 178 -12.68 3.27 -4.00
C GLN A 178 -11.98 2.32 -4.99
N GLU A 179 -11.04 2.83 -5.77
CA GLU A 179 -10.23 2.00 -6.66
C GLU A 179 -9.33 1.06 -5.87
N LEU A 180 -8.73 1.55 -4.77
CA LEU A 180 -7.95 0.73 -3.87
C LEU A 180 -8.80 -0.40 -3.27
N ARG A 181 -10.05 -0.13 -2.87
CA ARG A 181 -10.99 -1.15 -2.39
C ARG A 181 -11.17 -2.26 -3.43
N ARG A 182 -11.42 -1.89 -4.70
CA ARG A 182 -11.57 -2.86 -5.79
C ARG A 182 -10.31 -3.68 -6.03
N LEU A 183 -9.14 -3.03 -5.95
CA LEU A 183 -7.86 -3.71 -6.06
C LEU A 183 -7.63 -4.71 -4.93
N VAL A 184 -7.88 -4.33 -3.69
CA VAL A 184 -7.77 -5.21 -2.52
C VAL A 184 -8.68 -6.44 -2.67
N GLN A 185 -9.95 -6.24 -3.05
CA GLN A 185 -10.89 -7.34 -3.30
C GLN A 185 -10.43 -8.27 -4.42
N ARG A 186 -9.93 -7.70 -5.53
CA ARG A 186 -9.38 -8.46 -6.65
C ARG A 186 -8.15 -9.27 -6.21
N ALA A 187 -7.19 -8.64 -5.56
CA ALA A 187 -5.95 -9.29 -5.13
C ALA A 187 -6.21 -10.44 -4.14
N GLN A 188 -7.19 -10.29 -3.25
CA GLN A 188 -7.62 -11.35 -2.33
C GLN A 188 -8.25 -12.54 -3.05
N ALA A 189 -8.96 -12.31 -4.17
CA ALA A 189 -9.61 -13.36 -4.93
C ALA A 189 -8.63 -14.16 -5.83
N GLU A 190 -7.42 -13.65 -6.08
CA GLU A 190 -6.40 -14.33 -6.86
C GLU A 190 -5.66 -15.42 -6.06
N PRO A 191 -4.98 -16.40 -6.71
CA PRO A 191 -4.37 -17.54 -6.06
C PRO A 191 -3.36 -17.23 -4.94
N TYR A 192 -2.63 -16.11 -5.06
CA TYR A 192 -1.66 -15.70 -4.04
C TYR A 192 -2.27 -14.87 -2.90
N GLY A 193 -3.56 -14.51 -3.01
CA GLY A 193 -4.21 -13.64 -2.03
C GLY A 193 -3.58 -12.24 -1.96
N LEU A 194 -3.78 -11.56 -0.84
CA LEU A 194 -3.16 -10.30 -0.49
C LEU A 194 -2.54 -10.43 0.90
N GLY A 195 -1.24 -10.71 0.95
CA GLY A 195 -0.48 -10.78 2.20
C GLY A 195 0.01 -9.40 2.63
N ALA A 196 0.51 -8.62 1.67
CA ALA A 196 0.93 -7.24 1.86
C ALA A 196 0.60 -6.38 0.63
N LEU A 197 0.37 -5.10 0.88
CA LEU A 197 0.22 -4.05 -0.11
C LEU A 197 1.32 -3.03 0.12
N ILE A 198 2.15 -2.79 -0.90
CA ILE A 198 3.19 -1.76 -0.83
C ILE A 198 3.09 -0.81 -2.02
N THR A 199 3.71 0.34 -1.92
CA THR A 199 3.72 1.32 -3.00
C THR A 199 5.11 1.85 -3.31
N VAL A 200 5.27 2.33 -4.52
CA VAL A 200 6.44 3.07 -4.97
C VAL A 200 6.00 4.13 -5.97
N VAL A 201 6.76 5.20 -6.07
CA VAL A 201 6.48 6.29 -7.02
C VAL A 201 7.57 6.34 -8.10
N ARG A 202 7.19 6.80 -9.30
CA ARG A 202 8.13 7.09 -10.38
C ARG A 202 9.20 8.07 -9.92
N ALA A 203 10.44 7.87 -10.41
CA ALA A 203 11.51 8.85 -10.20
C ALA A 203 11.13 10.19 -10.83
N GLU A 204 11.15 11.25 -10.01
CA GLU A 204 10.79 12.62 -10.40
C GLU A 204 11.65 13.62 -9.62
N ALA A 205 12.48 14.37 -10.33
CA ALA A 205 13.43 15.31 -9.69
C ALA A 205 12.73 16.45 -8.93
N ALA A 206 11.50 16.83 -9.33
CA ALA A 206 10.74 17.88 -8.65
C ALA A 206 10.35 17.51 -7.20
N ASN A 207 10.32 16.22 -6.89
CA ASN A 207 9.98 15.68 -5.57
C ASN A 207 11.18 15.01 -4.89
N ASP A 208 12.40 15.28 -5.36
CA ASP A 208 13.65 14.67 -4.87
C ASP A 208 13.70 13.13 -4.95
N VAL A 209 12.82 12.51 -5.76
CA VAL A 209 12.83 11.08 -6.02
C VAL A 209 13.73 10.78 -7.22
N THR A 210 15.02 10.61 -6.96
CA THR A 210 15.97 10.15 -7.98
C THR A 210 15.73 8.66 -8.31
N PRO A 211 16.28 8.11 -9.39
CA PRO A 211 16.25 6.67 -9.64
C PRO A 211 16.85 5.84 -8.50
N GLN A 212 17.89 6.34 -7.81
CA GLN A 212 18.46 5.70 -6.63
C GLN A 212 17.50 5.76 -5.45
N ALA A 213 16.93 6.93 -5.16
CA ALA A 213 15.92 7.12 -4.13
C ALA A 213 14.73 6.18 -4.33
N ARG A 214 14.18 6.11 -5.56
CA ARG A 214 13.12 5.16 -5.90
C ARG A 214 13.54 3.71 -5.63
N GLY A 215 14.76 3.35 -5.99
CA GLY A 215 15.27 2.00 -5.72
C GLY A 215 15.36 1.70 -4.23
N THR A 216 15.75 2.68 -3.42
CA THR A 216 15.80 2.57 -1.95
C THR A 216 14.39 2.46 -1.37
N ILE A 217 13.45 3.33 -1.77
CA ILE A 217 12.05 3.26 -1.35
C ILE A 217 11.47 1.88 -1.68
N LEU A 218 11.58 1.41 -2.92
CA LEU A 218 11.04 0.10 -3.30
C LEU A 218 11.60 -1.04 -2.45
N HIS A 219 12.92 -1.06 -2.18
CA HIS A 219 13.52 -2.12 -1.38
C HIS A 219 13.10 -2.05 0.10
N HIS A 220 12.99 -0.84 0.64
CA HIS A 220 12.46 -0.58 1.97
C HIS A 220 11.04 -1.14 2.10
N GLU A 221 10.13 -0.77 1.18
CA GLU A 221 8.75 -1.23 1.19
C GLU A 221 8.62 -2.76 0.98
N LEU A 222 9.46 -3.34 0.10
CA LEU A 222 9.48 -4.80 -0.08
C LEU A 222 9.93 -5.53 1.19
N SER A 223 10.79 -4.93 2.02
CA SER A 223 11.20 -5.51 3.31
C SER A 223 10.04 -5.58 4.30
N HIS A 224 9.16 -4.59 4.31
CA HIS A 224 7.90 -4.65 5.06
C HIS A 224 6.99 -5.74 4.52
N GLY A 225 6.90 -5.89 3.20
CA GLY A 225 6.17 -6.98 2.57
C GLY A 225 6.63 -8.35 3.06
N GLU A 226 7.94 -8.57 3.21
CA GLU A 226 8.49 -9.80 3.78
C GLU A 226 8.15 -9.93 5.28
N TYR A 227 8.30 -8.86 6.06
CA TYR A 227 7.94 -8.85 7.48
C TYR A 227 6.46 -9.24 7.70
N PHE A 228 5.55 -8.79 6.86
CA PHE A 228 4.13 -9.08 6.97
C PHE A 228 3.74 -10.50 6.56
N THR A 229 4.49 -11.09 5.63
CA THR A 229 4.10 -12.34 4.98
C THR A 229 4.95 -13.54 5.36
N ASN A 230 6.11 -13.30 6.00
CA ASN A 230 7.01 -14.37 6.48
C ASN A 230 7.09 -14.39 8.01
N PRO A 231 6.32 -15.28 8.67
CA PRO A 231 6.32 -15.37 10.15
C PRO A 231 7.70 -15.67 10.74
N ALA A 232 8.56 -16.42 10.02
CA ALA A 232 9.90 -16.72 10.50
C ALA A 232 10.78 -15.47 10.51
N TYR A 233 10.65 -14.60 9.49
CA TYR A 233 11.34 -13.32 9.44
C TYR A 233 10.82 -12.36 10.51
N ALA A 234 9.51 -12.23 10.66
CA ALA A 234 8.91 -11.40 11.71
C ALA A 234 9.34 -11.83 13.13
N ALA A 235 9.34 -13.13 13.41
CA ALA A 235 9.83 -13.67 14.68
C ALA A 235 11.33 -13.40 14.91
N PHE A 236 12.14 -13.48 13.86
CA PHE A 236 13.55 -13.13 13.92
C PHE A 236 13.75 -11.63 14.23
N VAL A 237 13.04 -10.75 13.57
CA VAL A 237 13.08 -9.30 13.85
C VAL A 237 12.67 -9.00 15.29
N ASP A 238 11.61 -9.65 15.79
CA ASP A 238 11.19 -9.52 17.18
C ASP A 238 12.28 -9.99 18.17
N ALA A 239 12.96 -11.10 17.86
CA ALA A 239 14.07 -11.60 18.68
C ALA A 239 15.26 -10.61 18.68
N VAL A 240 15.58 -9.98 17.54
CA VAL A 240 16.60 -8.93 17.48
C VAL A 240 16.19 -7.72 18.30
N TRP A 241 14.97 -7.23 18.11
CA TRP A 241 14.45 -6.08 18.85
C TRP A 241 14.52 -6.26 20.36
N ARG A 242 14.11 -7.44 20.88
CA ARG A 242 14.04 -7.71 22.32
C ARG A 242 15.36 -8.19 22.92
N GLY A 243 16.13 -8.98 22.18
CA GLY A 243 17.28 -9.71 22.70
C GLY A 243 18.64 -9.11 22.31
N VAL A 244 18.74 -8.42 21.18
CA VAL A 244 20.01 -7.84 20.70
C VAL A 244 20.12 -6.35 21.01
N LEU A 245 19.03 -5.61 20.81
CA LEU A 245 19.00 -4.17 21.12
C LEU A 245 18.82 -3.95 22.62
N THR A 246 19.66 -3.08 23.19
CA THR A 246 19.50 -2.61 24.57
C THR A 246 18.23 -1.75 24.71
N PRO A 247 17.72 -1.51 25.93
CA PRO A 247 16.62 -0.56 26.15
C PRO A 247 16.89 0.84 25.57
N ASP A 248 18.13 1.34 25.70
CA ASP A 248 18.52 2.64 25.20
C ASP A 248 18.57 2.69 23.67
N GLU A 249 19.03 1.62 23.02
CA GLU A 249 19.03 1.49 21.56
C GLU A 249 17.59 1.45 21.01
N ARG A 250 16.69 0.71 21.66
CA ARG A 250 15.26 0.75 21.31
C ARG A 250 14.63 2.13 21.50
N ALA A 251 15.01 2.84 22.58
CA ALA A 251 14.56 4.21 22.81
C ALA A 251 15.09 5.18 21.74
N ALA A 252 16.34 4.98 21.28
CA ALA A 252 16.92 5.76 20.19
C ALA A 252 16.15 5.56 18.87
N PHE A 253 15.82 4.31 18.51
CA PHE A 253 14.95 4.04 17.35
C PHE A 253 13.57 4.69 17.49
N ARG A 254 12.92 4.56 18.65
CA ARG A 254 11.61 5.22 18.88
C ARG A 254 11.71 6.74 18.75
N THR A 255 12.76 7.36 19.27
CA THR A 255 12.97 8.81 19.15
C THR A 255 13.13 9.21 17.67
N TYR A 256 13.93 8.46 16.91
CA TYR A 256 14.10 8.69 15.49
C TYR A 256 12.76 8.55 14.75
N LEU A 257 12.05 7.44 14.94
CA LEU A 257 10.77 7.16 14.27
C LEU A 257 9.66 8.15 14.67
N ALA A 258 9.65 8.62 15.92
CA ALA A 258 8.77 9.71 16.33
C ALA A 258 9.06 10.99 15.54
N GLY A 259 10.33 11.28 15.25
CA GLY A 259 10.74 12.40 14.38
C GLY A 259 10.25 12.27 12.95
N GLU A 260 10.10 11.04 12.45
CA GLU A 260 9.50 10.73 11.14
C GLU A 260 7.95 10.72 11.20
N GLY A 261 7.37 10.89 12.41
CA GLY A 261 5.92 11.02 12.61
C GLY A 261 5.17 9.72 12.88
N TYR A 262 5.89 8.61 13.12
CA TYR A 262 5.27 7.31 13.47
C TYR A 262 4.73 7.30 14.91
N ASP A 263 3.66 6.51 15.14
CA ASP A 263 3.17 6.27 16.50
C ASP A 263 4.05 5.24 17.22
N THR A 264 4.84 5.72 18.15
CA THR A 264 5.77 4.89 18.91
C THR A 264 5.12 3.99 19.96
N ALA A 265 3.82 4.12 20.19
CA ALA A 265 3.05 3.19 21.02
C ALA A 265 2.73 1.87 20.29
N LEU A 266 2.79 1.88 18.95
CA LEU A 266 2.57 0.71 18.12
C LEU A 266 3.84 -0.14 18.04
N GLU A 267 3.97 -1.11 18.96
CA GLU A 267 5.19 -1.91 19.12
C GLU A 267 5.56 -2.73 17.87
N ASP A 268 4.58 -3.24 17.15
CA ASP A 268 4.80 -3.98 15.91
C ASP A 268 5.35 -3.08 14.80
N LEU A 269 4.82 -1.86 14.71
CA LEU A 269 5.32 -0.82 13.81
C LEU A 269 6.79 -0.49 14.12
N MET A 270 7.13 -0.29 15.40
CA MET A 270 8.52 0.02 15.80
C MET A 270 9.52 -1.05 15.37
N ARG A 271 9.13 -2.33 15.46
CA ARG A 271 9.97 -3.45 15.01
C ARG A 271 10.11 -3.50 13.51
N ASN A 272 8.99 -3.31 12.82
CA ASN A 272 8.94 -3.34 11.37
C ASN A 272 9.78 -2.19 10.77
N GLU A 273 9.61 -0.98 11.27
CA GLU A 273 10.40 0.18 10.84
C GLU A 273 11.89 0.02 11.20
N MET A 274 12.21 -0.46 12.40
CA MET A 274 13.60 -0.66 12.79
C MET A 274 14.36 -1.54 11.78
N GLN A 275 13.79 -2.66 11.36
CA GLN A 275 14.45 -3.55 10.41
C GLN A 275 14.61 -2.91 9.02
N ALA A 276 13.58 -2.20 8.54
CA ALA A 276 13.59 -1.57 7.24
C ALA A 276 14.62 -0.44 7.17
N TYR A 277 14.61 0.48 8.13
CA TYR A 277 15.62 1.54 8.19
C TYR A 277 17.04 0.99 8.43
N LEU A 278 17.21 0.07 9.37
CA LEU A 278 18.53 -0.44 9.72
C LEU A 278 19.21 -1.20 8.58
N MET A 279 18.46 -2.06 7.88
CA MET A 279 19.01 -3.03 6.95
C MET A 279 18.75 -2.71 5.48
N HIS A 280 17.65 -2.00 5.17
CA HIS A 280 17.11 -1.91 3.81
C HIS A 280 17.01 -0.48 3.29
N THR A 281 17.50 0.52 4.05
CA THR A 281 17.50 1.94 3.68
C THR A 281 18.93 2.48 3.63
N PRO A 282 19.72 2.15 2.61
CA PRO A 282 21.12 2.56 2.55
C PRO A 282 21.31 4.02 2.11
N ASP A 283 20.27 4.69 1.58
CA ASP A 283 20.35 6.05 1.09
C ASP A 283 20.27 7.05 2.26
N PRO A 284 21.32 7.89 2.46
CA PRO A 284 21.36 8.86 3.55
C PRO A 284 20.29 9.95 3.44
N GLN A 285 19.65 10.11 2.29
CA GLN A 285 18.48 10.99 2.13
C GLN A 285 17.32 10.55 3.03
N PHE A 286 17.10 9.24 3.16
CA PHE A 286 15.98 8.68 3.92
C PHE A 286 16.41 8.21 5.31
N PHE A 287 17.64 7.76 5.49
CA PHE A 287 18.12 7.29 6.77
C PHE A 287 19.60 7.64 7.01
N ASP A 288 19.83 8.57 7.94
CA ASP A 288 21.15 8.83 8.47
C ASP A 288 21.34 8.12 9.82
N PRO A 289 22.12 7.03 9.88
CA PRO A 289 22.35 6.28 11.12
C PRO A 289 22.93 7.11 12.27
N ALA A 290 23.62 8.24 11.97
CA ALA A 290 24.18 9.12 12.99
C ALA A 290 23.08 9.77 13.86
N LYS A 291 21.88 9.95 13.31
CA LYS A 291 20.73 10.49 14.04
C LYS A 291 20.23 9.58 15.18
N LEU A 292 20.59 8.29 15.15
CA LEU A 292 20.26 7.38 16.25
C LEU A 292 21.11 7.64 17.51
N GLY A 293 22.25 8.32 17.40
CA GLY A 293 23.18 8.48 18.53
C GLY A 293 23.84 7.17 18.99
N ILE A 294 23.64 6.06 18.29
CA ILE A 294 24.27 4.78 18.56
C ILE A 294 25.71 4.82 17.99
N PRO A 295 26.75 4.42 18.76
CA PRO A 295 28.11 4.40 18.25
C PRO A 295 28.24 3.59 16.95
N VAL A 296 28.97 4.12 15.96
CA VAL A 296 29.09 3.52 14.61
C VAL A 296 29.57 2.06 14.68
N GLY A 297 30.54 1.75 15.54
CA GLY A 297 31.02 0.37 15.71
C GLY A 297 29.95 -0.56 16.28
N ARG A 298 29.10 -0.06 17.19
CA ARG A 298 27.98 -0.84 17.74
C ARG A 298 26.90 -1.06 16.68
N LEU A 299 26.57 -0.05 15.90
CA LEU A 299 25.59 -0.19 14.83
C LEU A 299 26.06 -1.18 13.75
N ALA A 300 27.35 -1.16 13.42
CA ALA A 300 27.95 -2.14 12.51
C ALA A 300 27.85 -3.59 13.07
N GLN A 301 28.07 -3.77 14.38
CA GLN A 301 27.88 -5.07 15.05
C GLN A 301 26.43 -5.54 14.99
N ILE A 302 25.46 -4.65 15.25
CA ILE A 302 24.04 -4.96 15.17
C ILE A 302 23.69 -5.42 13.75
N ARG A 303 24.09 -4.65 12.71
CA ARG A 303 23.84 -5.01 11.31
C ARG A 303 24.47 -6.35 10.91
N ALA A 304 25.72 -6.59 11.30
CA ALA A 304 26.40 -7.85 11.02
C ALA A 304 25.72 -9.03 11.70
N GLY A 305 25.33 -8.87 12.97
CA GLY A 305 24.57 -9.89 13.72
C GLY A 305 23.20 -10.15 13.13
N PHE A 306 22.50 -9.08 12.70
CA PHE A 306 21.21 -9.18 12.02
C PHE A 306 21.36 -10.00 10.73
N LEU A 307 22.29 -9.64 9.85
CA LEU A 307 22.51 -10.36 8.60
C LEU A 307 22.90 -11.83 8.81
N ALA A 308 23.77 -12.11 9.79
CA ALA A 308 24.21 -13.47 10.10
C ALA A 308 23.05 -14.36 10.60
N GLY A 309 22.15 -13.81 11.41
CA GLY A 309 20.99 -14.53 11.96
C GLY A 309 19.74 -14.51 11.09
N MET A 310 19.67 -13.68 10.06
CA MET A 310 18.51 -13.55 9.20
C MET A 310 18.15 -14.88 8.53
N PRO A 311 16.89 -15.32 8.53
CA PRO A 311 16.45 -16.52 7.83
C PRO A 311 16.86 -16.51 6.35
N PRO A 312 17.18 -17.67 5.74
CA PRO A 312 17.45 -17.75 4.31
C PRO A 312 16.27 -17.24 3.48
N GLY A 313 16.56 -16.51 2.42
CA GLY A 313 15.55 -15.98 1.51
C GLY A 313 16.07 -14.78 0.72
N TRP A 314 15.23 -14.30 -0.20
CA TRP A 314 15.59 -13.23 -1.11
C TRP A 314 16.09 -11.96 -0.40
N LEU A 315 15.49 -11.62 0.76
CA LEU A 315 15.81 -10.41 1.50
C LEU A 315 17.21 -10.51 2.14
N ARG A 316 17.56 -11.70 2.66
CA ARG A 316 18.93 -11.95 3.15
C ARG A 316 19.96 -11.87 2.02
N ASP A 317 19.62 -12.48 0.85
CA ASP A 317 20.51 -12.47 -0.30
C ASP A 317 20.74 -11.04 -0.81
N ALA A 318 19.68 -10.23 -0.85
CA ALA A 318 19.78 -8.82 -1.22
C ALA A 318 20.60 -7.99 -0.22
N ALA A 319 20.45 -8.21 1.10
CA ALA A 319 21.19 -7.51 2.14
C ALA A 319 22.66 -7.91 2.20
N ALA A 320 23.04 -9.08 1.69
CA ALA A 320 24.41 -9.56 1.64
C ALA A 320 25.23 -8.93 0.49
N VAL A 321 24.58 -8.28 -0.49
CA VAL A 321 25.28 -7.62 -1.61
C VAL A 321 25.82 -6.28 -1.14
N PRO A 322 27.15 -6.00 -1.27
CA PRO A 322 27.71 -4.72 -0.90
C PRO A 322 27.03 -3.57 -1.66
N ALA A 323 26.77 -2.46 -0.97
CA ALA A 323 26.29 -1.24 -1.62
C ALA A 323 27.29 -0.80 -2.70
N GLY A 324 26.88 -0.86 -3.98
CA GLY A 324 27.75 -0.56 -5.14
C GLY A 324 28.03 -1.74 -6.07
N ALA A 325 27.69 -2.96 -5.71
CA ALA A 325 27.63 -4.07 -6.67
C ALA A 325 26.38 -3.90 -7.54
N GLY A 326 26.55 -3.83 -8.86
CA GLY A 326 25.43 -3.79 -9.80
C GLY A 326 24.48 -4.99 -9.63
N PRO A 327 23.30 -4.98 -10.25
CA PRO A 327 22.29 -6.01 -10.05
C PRO A 327 22.86 -7.39 -10.33
N VAL A 328 22.71 -8.31 -9.36
CA VAL A 328 23.05 -9.72 -9.53
C VAL A 328 22.12 -10.29 -10.62
N PRO A 329 22.64 -10.88 -11.71
CA PRO A 329 21.80 -11.52 -12.70
C PRO A 329 21.02 -12.67 -12.01
N GLY A 330 19.72 -12.58 -11.98
CA GLY A 330 18.88 -13.67 -11.50
C GLY A 330 19.15 -14.95 -12.30
N PRO A 331 18.90 -16.16 -11.76
CA PRO A 331 19.11 -17.41 -12.45
C PRO A 331 18.30 -17.38 -13.76
N ALA A 332 19.01 -17.47 -14.89
CA ALA A 332 18.40 -17.53 -16.20
C ALA A 332 17.53 -18.80 -16.27
N HIS A 333 16.23 -18.66 -16.13
CA HIS A 333 15.31 -19.70 -16.57
C HIS A 333 15.50 -19.88 -18.06
N ALA A 334 16.20 -20.94 -18.43
CA ALA A 334 16.41 -21.35 -19.82
C ALA A 334 15.03 -21.60 -20.47
N VAL A 335 14.52 -20.58 -21.14
CA VAL A 335 13.42 -20.77 -22.09
C VAL A 335 13.97 -21.59 -23.24
N ARG A 336 13.62 -22.88 -23.26
CA ARG A 336 13.94 -23.75 -24.39
C ARG A 336 13.37 -23.11 -25.65
N PRO A 337 14.20 -22.87 -26.71
CA PRO A 337 13.69 -22.31 -27.94
C PRO A 337 12.75 -23.31 -28.57
N ARG A 338 11.50 -22.94 -28.83
CA ARG A 338 10.57 -23.68 -29.67
C ARG A 338 11.22 -23.83 -31.07
N ARG A 339 11.47 -25.05 -31.47
CA ARG A 339 11.96 -25.45 -32.80
C ARG A 339 11.03 -24.84 -33.87
N ARG A 340 11.53 -23.81 -34.56
CA ARG A 340 10.85 -23.23 -35.71
C ARG A 340 10.83 -24.28 -36.83
N GLN A 341 9.67 -24.73 -37.25
CA GLN A 341 9.47 -25.43 -38.50
C GLN A 341 9.80 -24.45 -39.65
N ARG A 342 10.72 -24.87 -40.52
CA ARG A 342 11.07 -24.14 -41.74
C ARG A 342 9.90 -24.28 -42.75
N PRO A 343 9.44 -23.19 -43.37
CA PRO A 343 8.75 -23.27 -44.65
C PRO A 343 9.79 -23.30 -45.79
N ALA A 344 9.52 -24.13 -46.76
CA ALA A 344 10.30 -24.34 -47.98
C ALA A 344 10.34 -23.08 -48.85
N GLY A 345 11.41 -22.95 -49.60
CA GLY A 345 11.92 -21.81 -50.29
C GLY A 345 11.06 -21.07 -51.30
N ARG A 346 11.48 -19.85 -51.54
CA ARG A 346 11.44 -19.21 -52.87
C ARG A 346 12.61 -18.25 -53.04
N VAL A 347 13.28 -18.44 -54.14
CA VAL A 347 14.39 -17.63 -54.66
C VAL A 347 13.84 -16.33 -55.25
N SER A 348 14.41 -15.17 -55.03
CA SER A 348 14.90 -14.28 -56.09
C SER A 348 15.18 -12.85 -55.62
N ARG A 349 16.37 -12.42 -55.95
CA ARG A 349 16.82 -11.13 -56.52
C ARG A 349 17.11 -9.95 -55.61
N THR A 350 18.38 -9.67 -55.60
CA THR A 350 19.16 -8.47 -55.32
C THR A 350 18.58 -7.16 -55.84
N ALA A 351 18.56 -6.13 -54.99
CA ALA A 351 18.70 -4.74 -55.42
C ALA A 351 19.47 -3.96 -54.34
N THR A 352 20.68 -3.56 -54.69
CA THR A 352 21.56 -2.68 -53.91
C THR A 352 21.09 -1.26 -54.12
N VAL A 353 20.82 -0.55 -53.02
CA VAL A 353 20.68 0.94 -53.04
C VAL A 353 21.69 1.50 -52.08
N ALA A 354 22.66 2.25 -52.62
CA ALA A 354 23.63 3.05 -51.89
C ALA A 354 22.96 4.34 -51.39
N VAL A 355 23.11 4.64 -50.12
CA VAL A 355 22.74 5.95 -49.57
C VAL A 355 23.99 6.67 -49.08
N THR A 356 24.26 7.76 -49.72
CA THR A 356 25.37 8.70 -49.50
C THR A 356 25.10 9.55 -48.24
N VAL A 357 26.09 9.63 -47.37
CA VAL A 357 26.09 10.50 -46.18
C VAL A 357 26.83 11.78 -46.48
N PRO A 358 26.27 12.98 -46.22
CA PRO A 358 27.04 14.24 -46.30
C PRO A 358 27.69 14.60 -44.94
N PRO A 359 28.78 15.38 -44.95
CA PRO A 359 29.69 15.58 -43.81
C PRO A 359 29.20 16.63 -42.81
N ARG A 360 29.59 16.41 -41.56
CA ARG A 360 29.41 17.31 -40.40
C ARG A 360 30.27 18.57 -40.59
N ARG A 361 29.66 19.74 -40.40
CA ARG A 361 30.35 21.03 -40.17
C ARG A 361 30.59 21.20 -38.65
N ARG A 362 31.86 21.33 -38.28
CA ARG A 362 32.33 21.90 -37.01
C ARG A 362 32.05 23.40 -36.97
N ARG A 363 31.61 23.93 -35.87
CA ARG A 363 31.89 25.30 -35.46
C ARG A 363 32.37 25.35 -34.02
N SER A 364 33.50 26.00 -33.89
CA SER A 364 34.26 26.27 -32.70
C SER A 364 33.73 27.51 -31.96
N SER A 365 33.99 27.51 -30.66
CA SER A 365 34.71 28.51 -29.88
C SER A 365 33.95 29.63 -29.17
N MET A 366 34.33 29.75 -27.91
CA MET A 366 34.65 30.93 -27.09
C MET A 366 33.47 31.78 -26.63
N ALA A 367 33.34 32.21 -25.39
CA ALA A 367 34.34 32.68 -24.43
C ALA A 367 33.70 32.86 -23.03
N ALA A 368 34.53 32.72 -22.06
CA ALA A 368 34.54 33.22 -20.70
C ALA A 368 33.86 34.58 -20.45
N CYS A 369 33.22 34.67 -19.27
CA CYS A 369 33.38 35.83 -18.36
C CYS A 369 32.89 35.47 -16.93
N ARG A 370 33.77 35.51 -16.00
CA ARG A 370 33.61 35.88 -14.57
C ARG A 370 33.81 37.42 -14.51
N PRO A 371 33.62 38.15 -13.40
CA PRO A 371 33.21 37.79 -12.04
C PRO A 371 32.29 38.86 -11.32
N ASP A 372 32.13 38.67 -10.02
CA ASP A 372 31.90 39.65 -8.93
C ASP A 372 30.47 40.21 -8.70
N ARG A 373 29.80 39.79 -7.66
CA ARG A 373 29.84 40.25 -6.25
C ARG A 373 28.98 39.40 -5.36
#